data_5a6bd86260913ebd29929c62ca0714aa
#
_entry.id   5a6bd86260913ebd29929c62ca0714aa
#
_cell.length_a   1.000
_cell.length_b   1.000
_cell.length_c   1.000
_cell.angle_alpha   90.00
_cell.angle_beta   90.00
_cell.angle_gamma   90.00
#
_symmetry.space_group_name_H-M   'P 1'
#
loop_
_entity.id
_entity.type
_entity.pdbx_description
1 polymer ?
#
loop_
_entity_poly.entity_id
_entity_poly.type
_entity_poly.pdbx_seq_one_letter_code
_entity_poly.pdbx_strand_id
1 'polypeptide(L)'
;MKKIGLIIFLVLSFLLLTNCNKDEKKETVAVEYENKNPKIKFSDDTYKLFEEFAENKKEIMEKLKTLNKDEANKLYEQYVEDNENILYKIGEATEKFLDSIYYGSAEEQFTEKDWNDTNKILNKYDLELWDIGEGMVTIRELPHLYYDIFKDYVTDDYKEYLKIWAKDDEELYQADAGLCISFEELGDRIARWENFLNKYPNSTLKPKVTALLNSYREDYLLGMENTPTRDGGYDGQPFTICEENMKEFNRFMEKYPNSPTVELIKYFLENYQNDNIQELIQNKIKKDN
;
A
#
# COMPACT_ATOMS: atom_id res chain seq x y z
N MET A 1 -60.45 -7.48 24.89
CA MET A 1 -59.96 -6.11 24.95
C MET A 1 -58.43 -6.12 25.06
N LYS A 2 -57.77 -5.56 24.05
CA LYS A 2 -56.38 -5.03 24.02
C LYS A 2 -55.24 -6.00 24.27
N LYS A 3 -54.75 -6.59 23.17
CA LYS A 3 -53.37 -6.99 22.99
C LYS A 3 -52.84 -6.20 21.80
N ILE A 4 -52.13 -5.12 22.03
CA ILE A 4 -51.31 -4.41 21.08
C ILE A 4 -50.12 -3.87 21.89
N GLY A 5 -48.90 -4.27 21.54
CA GLY A 5 -47.75 -3.62 22.12
C GLY A 5 -46.60 -4.55 22.49
N LEU A 6 -46.09 -5.38 21.59
CA LEU A 6 -44.77 -5.98 21.76
C LEU A 6 -44.24 -6.55 20.42
N ILE A 7 -44.08 -5.72 19.42
CA ILE A 7 -43.30 -6.05 18.22
C ILE A 7 -42.71 -4.72 17.70
N ILE A 8 -41.75 -4.16 18.37
CA ILE A 8 -40.78 -3.18 17.82
C ILE A 8 -39.63 -3.13 18.83
N PHE A 9 -38.75 -4.12 18.85
CA PHE A 9 -37.41 -3.98 19.46
C PHE A 9 -36.57 -5.23 19.17
N LEU A 10 -36.48 -5.61 17.90
CA LEU A 10 -35.58 -6.70 17.52
C LEU A 10 -35.09 -6.59 16.04
N VAL A 11 -34.78 -5.38 15.62
CA VAL A 11 -34.12 -5.14 14.33
C VAL A 11 -33.12 -3.97 14.48
N LEU A 12 -32.23 -4.04 15.45
CA LEU A 12 -31.15 -3.03 15.57
C LEU A 12 -29.87 -3.60 16.19
N SER A 13 -29.50 -4.83 15.81
CA SER A 13 -28.24 -5.38 16.27
C SER A 13 -27.60 -6.30 15.21
N PHE A 14 -27.80 -6.00 13.92
CA PHE A 14 -27.20 -6.82 12.85
C PHE A 14 -26.69 -5.98 11.67
N LEU A 15 -25.93 -4.92 11.95
CA LEU A 15 -25.29 -4.11 10.88
C LEU A 15 -24.02 -3.44 11.41
N LEU A 16 -23.07 -4.22 11.90
CA LEU A 16 -21.68 -3.74 12.06
C LEU A 16 -20.69 -4.89 11.83
N LEU A 17 -20.84 -5.63 10.76
CA LEU A 17 -19.80 -6.49 10.21
C LEU A 17 -20.00 -6.57 8.70
N THR A 18 -19.64 -5.55 7.97
CA THR A 18 -19.49 -5.66 6.52
C THR A 18 -18.31 -4.84 6.06
N ASN A 19 -17.28 -5.58 5.70
CA ASN A 19 -16.52 -5.42 4.49
C ASN A 19 -15.88 -4.06 4.19
N CYS A 20 -14.57 -4.03 4.20
CA CYS A 20 -13.81 -3.25 3.22
C CYS A 20 -14.20 -3.69 1.79
N ASN A 21 -15.33 -3.23 1.28
CA ASN A 21 -15.72 -3.36 -0.11
C ASN A 21 -15.51 -2.02 -0.81
N LYS A 22 -14.67 -2.03 -1.81
CA LYS A 22 -14.29 -0.89 -2.66
C LYS A 22 -15.44 -0.21 -3.42
N ASP A 23 -16.70 -0.61 -3.25
CA ASP A 23 -17.84 -0.14 -4.05
C ASP A 23 -18.97 0.53 -3.28
N GLU A 24 -18.82 0.85 -2.01
CA GLU A 24 -19.79 1.74 -1.39
C GLU A 24 -19.46 3.19 -1.73
N LYS A 25 -20.12 3.69 -2.78
CA LYS A 25 -20.39 5.13 -2.90
C LYS A 25 -20.99 5.57 -1.57
N LYS A 26 -20.17 6.23 -0.72
CA LYS A 26 -20.70 7.07 0.34
C LYS A 26 -21.62 8.09 -0.35
N GLU A 27 -22.91 7.91 -0.29
CA GLU A 27 -23.85 9.02 -0.40
C GLU A 27 -23.58 9.94 0.80
N THR A 28 -22.54 10.76 0.68
CA THR A 28 -22.45 11.97 1.47
C THR A 28 -23.64 12.80 1.08
N VAL A 29 -24.57 12.99 2.02
CA VAL A 29 -25.55 14.07 1.93
C VAL A 29 -24.72 15.33 1.65
N ALA A 30 -24.74 15.79 0.41
CA ALA A 30 -24.12 17.04 0.01
C ALA A 30 -24.90 18.14 0.69
N VAL A 31 -24.46 18.55 1.88
CA VAL A 31 -24.80 19.86 2.39
C VAL A 31 -24.06 20.83 1.47
N GLU A 32 -24.80 21.51 0.60
CA GLU A 32 -24.31 22.60 -0.22
C GLU A 32 -23.77 23.69 0.71
N TYR A 33 -22.48 23.60 1.05
CA TYR A 33 -21.75 24.71 1.63
C TYR A 33 -21.31 25.61 0.48
N GLU A 34 -21.95 26.78 0.39
CA GLU A 34 -21.54 27.85 -0.48
C GLU A 34 -20.03 28.10 -0.35
N ASN A 35 -19.32 27.76 -1.38
CA ASN A 35 -18.13 28.38 -1.97
C ASN A 35 -17.17 29.16 -1.04
N LYS A 36 -16.62 28.51 -0.01
CA LYS A 36 -15.35 28.93 0.57
C LYS A 36 -14.31 27.87 0.23
N ASN A 37 -13.73 28.05 -0.96
CA ASN A 37 -12.51 27.31 -1.28
C ASN A 37 -11.44 27.75 -0.26
N PRO A 38 -11.00 26.89 0.66
CA PRO A 38 -9.81 27.19 1.41
C PRO A 38 -8.72 27.30 0.35
N LYS A 39 -8.16 28.51 0.18
CA LYS A 39 -7.04 28.71 -0.72
C LYS A 39 -5.89 27.95 -0.10
N ILE A 40 -5.66 26.76 -0.60
CA ILE A 40 -4.52 25.91 -0.22
C ILE A 40 -3.28 26.74 -0.46
N LYS A 41 -2.67 27.21 0.61
CA LYS A 41 -1.48 28.06 0.55
C LYS A 41 -0.37 27.36 1.27
N PHE A 42 0.53 26.79 0.50
CA PHE A 42 1.84 26.47 1.00
C PHE A 42 2.67 27.77 1.19
N SER A 43 3.57 27.76 2.15
CA SER A 43 4.49 28.89 2.35
C SER A 43 5.49 28.98 1.18
N ASP A 44 6.10 30.16 1.00
CA ASP A 44 7.17 30.31 0.00
C ASP A 44 8.34 29.34 0.25
N ASP A 45 8.64 29.04 1.51
CA ASP A 45 9.69 28.07 1.85
C ASP A 45 9.27 26.64 1.51
N THR A 46 8.00 26.28 1.67
CA THR A 46 7.46 24.99 1.21
C THR A 46 7.55 24.86 -0.32
N TYR A 47 7.20 25.92 -1.06
CA TYR A 47 7.36 25.91 -2.53
C TYR A 47 8.80 25.73 -2.97
N LYS A 48 9.79 26.31 -2.24
CA LYS A 48 11.22 26.07 -2.55
C LYS A 48 11.62 24.61 -2.38
N LEU A 49 11.06 23.89 -1.40
CA LEU A 49 11.30 22.45 -1.25
C LEU A 49 10.68 21.65 -2.41
N PHE A 50 9.49 22.03 -2.87
CA PHE A 50 8.89 21.40 -4.06
C PHE A 50 9.72 21.67 -5.32
N GLU A 51 10.22 22.89 -5.49
CA GLU A 51 11.12 23.26 -6.58
C GLU A 51 12.44 22.49 -6.53
N GLU A 52 13.05 22.38 -5.33
CA GLU A 52 14.27 21.58 -5.09
C GLU A 52 14.05 20.11 -5.52
N PHE A 53 12.93 19.51 -5.12
CA PHE A 53 12.58 18.15 -5.51
C PHE A 53 12.48 18.00 -7.03
N ALA A 54 11.78 18.90 -7.70
CA ALA A 54 11.61 18.88 -9.16
C ALA A 54 12.89 19.23 -9.94
N GLU A 55 13.77 20.07 -9.37
CA GLU A 55 15.06 20.41 -10.00
C GLU A 55 16.05 19.25 -9.93
N ASN A 56 16.09 18.52 -8.81
CA ASN A 56 16.90 17.31 -8.69
C ASN A 56 16.59 16.30 -9.82
N LYS A 57 15.33 16.12 -10.18
CA LYS A 57 14.94 15.29 -11.32
C LYS A 57 15.63 15.71 -12.61
N LYS A 58 15.69 17.02 -12.90
CA LYS A 58 16.32 17.53 -14.13
C LYS A 58 17.82 17.25 -14.13
N GLU A 59 18.48 17.43 -12.98
CA GLU A 59 19.91 17.13 -12.84
C GLU A 59 20.20 15.63 -13.06
N ILE A 60 19.36 14.76 -12.49
CA ILE A 60 19.47 13.32 -12.66
C ILE A 60 19.30 12.93 -14.13
N MET A 61 18.28 13.47 -14.80
CA MET A 61 18.06 13.20 -16.22
C MET A 61 19.22 13.65 -17.12
N GLU A 62 19.90 14.74 -16.78
CA GLU A 62 21.11 15.15 -17.51
C GLU A 62 22.30 14.21 -17.23
N LYS A 63 22.51 13.80 -15.98
CA LYS A 63 23.56 12.83 -15.62
C LYS A 63 23.38 11.49 -16.33
N LEU A 64 22.14 10.99 -16.41
CA LEU A 64 21.82 9.71 -17.05
C LEU A 64 22.27 9.63 -18.52
N LYS A 65 22.31 10.74 -19.25
CA LYS A 65 22.71 10.76 -20.67
C LYS A 65 24.14 10.30 -20.92
N THR A 66 24.99 10.32 -19.89
CA THR A 66 26.43 10.03 -20.01
C THR A 66 26.86 8.75 -19.28
N LEU A 67 25.98 8.16 -18.50
CA LEU A 67 26.27 6.99 -17.66
C LEU A 67 26.04 5.68 -18.43
N ASN A 68 26.81 4.64 -18.08
CA ASN A 68 26.45 3.28 -18.44
C ASN A 68 25.35 2.74 -17.49
N LYS A 69 24.77 1.58 -17.81
CA LYS A 69 23.65 1.01 -17.07
C LYS A 69 23.95 0.74 -15.59
N ASP A 70 25.14 0.24 -15.27
CA ASP A 70 25.52 -0.06 -13.88
C ASP A 70 25.73 1.22 -13.05
N GLU A 71 26.25 2.28 -13.70
CA GLU A 71 26.36 3.60 -13.09
C GLU A 71 24.97 4.23 -12.88
N ALA A 72 24.04 4.03 -13.83
CA ALA A 72 22.67 4.49 -13.72
C ALA A 72 21.90 3.77 -12.59
N ASN A 73 22.15 2.47 -12.35
CA ASN A 73 21.61 1.74 -11.21
C ASN A 73 22.02 2.40 -9.88
N LYS A 74 23.33 2.72 -9.73
CA LYS A 74 23.83 3.39 -8.52
C LYS A 74 23.26 4.80 -8.36
N LEU A 75 23.11 5.52 -9.47
CA LEU A 75 22.51 6.85 -9.45
C LEU A 75 21.03 6.78 -9.00
N TYR A 76 20.30 5.74 -9.41
CA TYR A 76 18.94 5.51 -8.94
C TYR A 76 18.90 5.32 -7.41
N GLU A 77 19.76 4.44 -6.87
CA GLU A 77 19.80 4.19 -5.42
C GLU A 77 20.11 5.47 -4.64
N GLN A 78 21.08 6.26 -5.10
CA GLN A 78 21.41 7.54 -4.47
C GLN A 78 20.25 8.56 -4.59
N TYR A 79 19.59 8.61 -5.75
CA TYR A 79 18.48 9.56 -5.95
C TYR A 79 17.28 9.24 -5.08
N VAL A 80 16.98 7.97 -4.83
CA VAL A 80 15.93 7.57 -3.86
C VAL A 80 16.27 8.09 -2.47
N GLU A 81 17.51 7.87 -1.99
CA GLU A 81 17.96 8.32 -0.67
C GLU A 81 17.92 9.87 -0.54
N ASP A 82 18.37 10.57 -1.58
CA ASP A 82 18.33 12.04 -1.62
C ASP A 82 16.88 12.57 -1.58
N ASN A 83 15.96 11.93 -2.32
CA ASN A 83 14.54 12.30 -2.31
C ASN A 83 13.86 12.04 -0.97
N GLU A 84 14.16 10.93 -0.27
CA GLU A 84 13.63 10.66 1.07
C GLU A 84 13.96 11.81 2.04
N ASN A 85 15.16 12.36 1.95
CA ASN A 85 15.57 13.50 2.79
C ASN A 85 14.79 14.79 2.48
N ILE A 86 14.46 15.03 1.20
CA ILE A 86 13.65 16.20 0.80
C ILE A 86 12.19 15.99 1.19
N LEU A 87 11.63 14.81 0.96
CA LEU A 87 10.27 14.45 1.35
C LEU A 87 10.04 14.57 2.86
N TYR A 88 11.03 14.16 3.66
CA TYR A 88 11.00 14.39 5.11
C TYR A 88 10.86 15.89 5.46
N LYS A 89 11.67 16.76 4.84
CA LYS A 89 11.56 18.21 5.04
C LYS A 89 10.23 18.78 4.55
N ILE A 90 9.69 18.26 3.45
CA ILE A 90 8.37 18.63 2.93
C ILE A 90 7.30 18.25 3.96
N GLY A 91 7.36 17.04 4.53
CA GLY A 91 6.46 16.58 5.58
C GLY A 91 6.47 17.54 6.79
N GLU A 92 7.65 17.87 7.32
CA GLU A 92 7.77 18.85 8.43
C GLU A 92 7.20 20.23 8.07
N ALA A 93 7.49 20.73 6.86
CA ALA A 93 7.01 22.04 6.41
C ALA A 93 5.50 22.09 6.15
N THR A 94 4.86 20.94 5.93
CA THR A 94 3.43 20.82 5.61
C THR A 94 2.60 20.18 6.72
N GLU A 95 3.18 19.79 7.85
CA GLU A 95 2.53 19.08 8.96
C GLU A 95 1.17 19.69 9.34
N LYS A 96 1.13 21.00 9.63
CA LYS A 96 -0.11 21.69 10.01
C LYS A 96 -1.19 21.68 8.90
N PHE A 97 -0.77 21.74 7.64
CA PHE A 97 -1.69 21.62 6.51
C PHE A 97 -2.24 20.21 6.43
N LEU A 98 -1.38 19.19 6.52
CA LEU A 98 -1.78 17.78 6.45
C LEU A 98 -2.73 17.41 7.60
N ASP A 99 -2.43 17.84 8.82
CA ASP A 99 -3.31 17.66 9.99
C ASP A 99 -4.68 18.30 9.77
N SER A 100 -4.75 19.47 9.12
CA SER A 100 -6.01 20.16 8.87
C SER A 100 -6.96 19.42 7.94
N ILE A 101 -6.45 18.48 7.14
CA ILE A 101 -7.26 17.70 6.18
C ILE A 101 -8.36 16.91 6.89
N TYR A 102 -8.03 16.26 8.02
CA TYR A 102 -8.99 15.47 8.79
C TYR A 102 -9.43 16.13 10.09
N TYR A 103 -8.57 16.96 10.70
CA TYR A 103 -8.82 17.56 12.02
C TYR A 103 -9.19 19.04 11.96
N GLY A 104 -9.47 19.57 10.77
CA GLY A 104 -10.00 20.92 10.58
C GLY A 104 -11.38 21.11 11.22
N SER A 105 -11.76 22.35 11.50
CA SER A 105 -13.12 22.65 11.97
C SER A 105 -14.18 22.28 10.95
N ALA A 106 -15.42 22.10 11.36
CA ALA A 106 -16.53 21.77 10.45
C ALA A 106 -16.74 22.82 9.35
N GLU A 107 -16.32 24.07 9.59
CA GLU A 107 -16.37 25.17 8.61
C GLU A 107 -15.19 25.14 7.62
N GLU A 108 -14.12 24.44 7.97
CA GLU A 108 -12.89 24.26 7.19
C GLU A 108 -12.72 22.83 6.65
N GLN A 109 -13.79 22.04 6.63
CA GLN A 109 -13.73 20.66 6.20
C GLN A 109 -13.12 20.54 4.80
N PHE A 110 -12.04 19.77 4.71
CA PHE A 110 -11.34 19.48 3.46
C PHE A 110 -12.21 18.58 2.57
N THR A 111 -12.47 19.02 1.34
CA THR A 111 -13.37 18.34 0.40
C THR A 111 -12.59 17.58 -0.67
N GLU A 112 -13.28 16.67 -1.38
CA GLU A 112 -12.70 16.00 -2.56
C GLU A 112 -12.18 17.03 -3.60
N LYS A 113 -12.87 18.16 -3.75
CA LYS A 113 -12.42 19.23 -4.64
C LYS A 113 -11.08 19.82 -4.16
N ASP A 114 -10.92 20.04 -2.85
CA ASP A 114 -9.71 20.59 -2.28
C ASP A 114 -8.55 19.60 -2.43
N TRP A 115 -8.82 18.29 -2.25
CA TRP A 115 -7.88 17.22 -2.55
C TRP A 115 -7.38 17.27 -4.00
N ASN A 116 -8.32 17.32 -4.95
CA ASN A 116 -7.99 17.38 -6.36
C ASN A 116 -7.24 18.65 -6.74
N ASP A 117 -7.60 19.80 -6.16
CA ASP A 117 -6.93 21.07 -6.43
C ASP A 117 -5.53 21.11 -5.83
N THR A 118 -5.34 20.49 -4.65
CA THR A 118 -4.01 20.32 -4.05
C THR A 118 -3.13 19.44 -4.93
N ASN A 119 -3.63 18.29 -5.37
CA ASN A 119 -2.89 17.40 -6.26
C ASN A 119 -2.53 18.05 -7.60
N LYS A 120 -3.37 18.94 -8.15
CA LYS A 120 -2.99 19.73 -9.33
C LYS A 120 -1.80 20.66 -9.09
N ILE A 121 -1.59 21.11 -7.86
CA ILE A 121 -0.40 21.91 -7.50
C ILE A 121 0.79 20.98 -7.36
N LEU A 122 0.66 19.92 -6.56
CA LEU A 122 1.74 18.99 -6.24
C LEU A 122 2.26 18.22 -7.47
N ASN A 123 1.37 17.80 -8.38
CA ASN A 123 1.75 17.06 -9.59
C ASN A 123 2.65 17.85 -10.54
N LYS A 124 2.70 19.19 -10.43
CA LYS A 124 3.67 20.01 -11.17
C LYS A 124 5.12 19.77 -10.72
N TYR A 125 5.26 19.21 -9.54
CA TYR A 125 6.53 18.89 -8.89
C TYR A 125 6.75 17.37 -8.77
N ASP A 126 5.94 16.54 -9.47
CA ASP A 126 5.94 15.07 -9.37
C ASP A 126 5.58 14.55 -7.96
N LEU A 127 4.80 15.30 -7.20
CA LEU A 127 4.32 14.98 -5.86
C LEU A 127 2.80 14.79 -5.85
N GLU A 128 2.29 14.10 -4.82
CA GLU A 128 0.85 13.96 -4.57
C GLU A 128 0.54 13.91 -3.06
N LEU A 129 -0.72 14.24 -2.70
CA LEU A 129 -1.29 13.87 -1.41
C LEU A 129 -1.58 12.38 -1.40
N TRP A 130 -1.19 11.71 -0.34
CA TRP A 130 -1.42 10.29 -0.14
C TRP A 130 -2.07 10.02 1.21
N ASP A 131 -3.26 9.42 1.18
CA ASP A 131 -3.96 8.96 2.37
C ASP A 131 -3.32 7.64 2.82
N ILE A 132 -2.75 7.63 4.02
CA ILE A 132 -2.11 6.45 4.61
C ILE A 132 -3.00 5.72 5.62
N GLY A 133 -4.28 6.10 5.68
CA GLY A 133 -5.25 5.55 6.62
C GLY A 133 -5.25 6.26 7.97
N GLU A 134 -6.18 5.88 8.85
CA GLU A 134 -6.32 6.38 10.23
C GLU A 134 -6.45 7.91 10.34
N GLY A 135 -6.94 8.56 9.28
CA GLY A 135 -7.04 10.03 9.23
C GLY A 135 -5.69 10.74 9.06
N MET A 136 -4.70 10.04 8.54
CA MET A 136 -3.36 10.59 8.26
C MET A 136 -3.13 10.72 6.77
N VAL A 137 -2.49 11.82 6.39
CA VAL A 137 -2.13 12.14 5.01
C VAL A 137 -0.66 12.50 4.97
N THR A 138 0.01 12.14 3.90
CA THR A 138 1.38 12.56 3.60
C THR A 138 1.48 13.16 2.21
N ILE A 139 2.58 13.85 1.93
CA ILE A 139 2.99 14.20 0.57
C ILE A 139 4.09 13.24 0.17
N ARG A 140 3.92 12.58 -0.98
CA ARG A 140 4.89 11.65 -1.54
C ARG A 140 5.15 11.94 -3.01
N GLU A 141 6.16 11.30 -3.57
CA GLU A 141 6.36 11.26 -5.01
C GLU A 141 5.28 10.47 -5.73
N LEU A 142 5.06 10.77 -7.01
CA LEU A 142 4.17 9.98 -7.84
C LEU A 142 4.68 8.55 -8.01
N PRO A 143 3.83 7.51 -7.96
CA PRO A 143 4.24 6.09 -7.98
C PRO A 143 5.16 5.71 -9.15
N HIS A 144 4.97 6.36 -10.32
CA HIS A 144 5.74 6.07 -11.53
C HIS A 144 6.99 6.91 -11.72
N LEU A 145 7.30 7.84 -10.81
CA LEU A 145 8.40 8.80 -10.96
C LEU A 145 9.73 8.13 -11.32
N TYR A 146 10.16 7.18 -10.50
CA TYR A 146 11.46 6.52 -10.71
C TYR A 146 11.47 5.65 -11.96
N TYR A 147 10.39 4.93 -12.24
CA TYR A 147 10.28 4.14 -13.46
C TYR A 147 10.40 5.03 -14.70
N ASP A 148 9.71 6.14 -14.74
CA ASP A 148 9.70 7.04 -15.90
C ASP A 148 11.05 7.72 -16.13
N ILE A 149 11.79 8.03 -15.08
CA ILE A 149 13.14 8.60 -15.18
C ILE A 149 14.17 7.56 -15.66
N PHE A 150 14.15 6.36 -15.10
CA PHE A 150 15.26 5.41 -15.17
C PHE A 150 15.07 4.27 -16.19
N LYS A 151 13.85 3.96 -16.63
CA LYS A 151 13.52 2.76 -17.44
C LYS A 151 14.36 2.51 -18.68
N ASP A 152 14.93 3.55 -19.28
CA ASP A 152 15.72 3.47 -20.52
C ASP A 152 17.24 3.50 -20.26
N TYR A 153 17.66 3.72 -19.02
CA TYR A 153 19.05 3.90 -18.63
C TYR A 153 19.61 2.79 -17.76
N VAL A 154 18.79 2.14 -16.97
CA VAL A 154 19.21 1.08 -16.02
C VAL A 154 19.31 -0.30 -16.68
N THR A 155 19.83 -1.28 -15.95
CA THR A 155 19.83 -2.69 -16.35
C THR A 155 18.42 -3.26 -16.39
N ASP A 156 18.22 -4.39 -17.08
CA ASP A 156 16.88 -4.95 -17.31
C ASP A 156 16.22 -5.43 -16.01
N ASP A 157 16.99 -5.85 -15.00
CA ASP A 157 16.49 -6.21 -13.67
C ASP A 157 16.01 -4.96 -12.90
N TYR A 158 16.77 -3.86 -12.91
CA TYR A 158 16.32 -2.60 -12.32
C TYR A 158 15.08 -2.04 -13.03
N LYS A 159 15.02 -2.12 -14.36
CA LYS A 159 13.85 -1.71 -15.13
C LYS A 159 12.59 -2.50 -14.73
N GLU A 160 12.69 -3.82 -14.62
CA GLU A 160 11.58 -4.68 -14.21
C GLU A 160 11.18 -4.42 -12.76
N TYR A 161 12.16 -4.28 -11.86
CA TYR A 161 11.94 -3.91 -10.46
C TYR A 161 11.14 -2.61 -10.35
N LEU A 162 11.60 -1.55 -11.01
CA LEU A 162 10.93 -0.24 -10.99
C LEU A 162 9.51 -0.29 -11.52
N LYS A 163 9.29 -1.09 -12.57
CA LYS A 163 7.97 -1.29 -13.16
C LYS A 163 7.02 -1.98 -12.19
N ILE A 164 7.46 -3.04 -11.53
CA ILE A 164 6.64 -3.79 -10.57
C ILE A 164 6.37 -2.91 -9.35
N TRP A 165 7.40 -2.25 -8.83
CA TRP A 165 7.29 -1.36 -7.68
C TRP A 165 6.29 -0.22 -7.94
N ALA A 166 6.42 0.48 -9.06
CA ALA A 166 5.53 1.56 -9.46
C ALA A 166 4.05 1.09 -9.51
N LYS A 167 3.81 -0.14 -10.01
CA LYS A 167 2.46 -0.71 -10.05
C LYS A 167 1.94 -1.07 -8.66
N ASP A 168 2.77 -1.67 -7.81
CA ASP A 168 2.38 -2.06 -6.46
C ASP A 168 2.12 -0.84 -5.58
N ASP A 169 2.81 0.29 -5.83
CA ASP A 169 2.71 1.55 -5.09
C ASP A 169 1.49 2.42 -5.49
N GLU A 170 0.73 2.05 -6.54
CA GLU A 170 -0.51 2.75 -6.89
C GLU A 170 -1.63 2.58 -5.84
N GLU A 171 -1.55 1.56 -5.00
CA GLU A 171 -2.55 1.24 -3.97
C GLU A 171 -1.91 1.13 -2.60
N LEU A 172 -2.54 1.72 -1.60
CA LEU A 172 -2.13 1.56 -0.22
C LEU A 172 -2.14 0.08 0.15
N TYR A 173 -1.01 -0.42 0.63
CA TYR A 173 -0.84 -1.83 0.97
C TYR A 173 -1.56 -2.19 2.27
N GLN A 174 -1.33 -1.40 3.31
CA GLN A 174 -1.84 -1.67 4.66
C GLN A 174 -2.11 -0.37 5.42
N ALA A 175 -3.09 -0.41 6.29
CA ALA A 175 -3.38 0.61 7.29
C ALA A 175 -4.12 -0.05 8.46
N ASP A 176 -4.05 0.54 9.66
CA ASP A 176 -4.78 0.08 10.86
C ASP A 176 -4.62 -1.44 11.10
N ALA A 177 -3.39 -1.92 11.05
CA ALA A 177 -3.07 -3.34 11.20
C ALA A 177 -3.88 -4.29 10.29
N GLY A 178 -4.30 -3.82 9.11
CA GLY A 178 -5.05 -4.58 8.12
C GLY A 178 -4.58 -4.31 6.69
N LEU A 179 -4.83 -5.26 5.79
CA LEU A 179 -4.58 -5.11 4.36
C LEU A 179 -5.59 -4.15 3.75
N CYS A 180 -5.13 -3.20 2.95
CA CYS A 180 -5.97 -2.32 2.13
C CYS A 180 -6.19 -2.86 0.73
N ILE A 181 -5.40 -3.84 0.30
CA ILE A 181 -5.57 -4.59 -0.93
C ILE A 181 -6.24 -5.94 -0.65
N SER A 182 -6.82 -6.57 -1.67
CA SER A 182 -7.39 -7.91 -1.53
C SER A 182 -6.30 -8.97 -1.39
N PHE A 183 -6.62 -10.11 -0.78
CA PHE A 183 -5.72 -11.27 -0.75
C PHE A 183 -5.41 -11.79 -2.17
N GLU A 184 -6.33 -11.62 -3.14
CA GLU A 184 -6.08 -11.93 -4.55
C GLU A 184 -4.97 -11.05 -5.13
N GLU A 185 -5.04 -9.73 -4.92
CA GLU A 185 -3.99 -8.81 -5.37
C GLU A 185 -2.66 -9.10 -4.67
N LEU A 186 -2.69 -9.42 -3.37
CA LEU A 186 -1.47 -9.81 -2.64
C LEU A 186 -0.85 -11.08 -3.20
N GLY A 187 -1.66 -12.10 -3.52
CA GLY A 187 -1.20 -13.32 -4.19
C GLY A 187 -0.59 -13.03 -5.55
N ASP A 188 -1.21 -12.16 -6.34
CA ASP A 188 -0.68 -11.75 -7.64
C ASP A 188 0.62 -10.93 -7.52
N ARG A 189 0.77 -10.09 -6.47
CA ARG A 189 2.05 -9.42 -6.13
C ARG A 189 3.14 -10.44 -5.82
N ILE A 190 2.86 -11.43 -4.98
CA ILE A 190 3.80 -12.53 -4.67
C ILE A 190 4.29 -13.19 -5.96
N ALA A 191 3.38 -13.58 -6.85
CA ALA A 191 3.75 -14.24 -8.10
C ALA A 191 4.59 -13.35 -9.02
N ARG A 192 4.34 -12.03 -9.06
CA ARG A 192 5.17 -11.06 -9.82
C ARG A 192 6.60 -10.99 -9.28
N TRP A 193 6.78 -10.90 -7.97
CA TRP A 193 8.10 -10.84 -7.33
C TRP A 193 8.86 -12.17 -7.40
N GLU A 194 8.18 -13.30 -7.30
CA GLU A 194 8.78 -14.61 -7.55
C GLU A 194 9.31 -14.73 -8.98
N ASN A 195 8.53 -14.27 -9.97
CA ASN A 195 8.95 -14.25 -11.37
C ASN A 195 10.18 -13.35 -11.57
N PHE A 196 10.24 -12.19 -10.88
CA PHE A 196 11.43 -11.33 -10.88
C PHE A 196 12.67 -12.09 -10.40
N LEU A 197 12.59 -12.75 -9.24
CA LEU A 197 13.72 -13.52 -8.67
C LEU A 197 14.17 -14.66 -9.58
N ASN A 198 13.21 -15.35 -10.22
CA ASN A 198 13.51 -16.42 -11.18
C ASN A 198 14.20 -15.89 -12.44
N LYS A 199 13.75 -14.74 -12.94
CA LYS A 199 14.29 -14.13 -14.16
C LYS A 199 15.68 -13.50 -13.93
N TYR A 200 15.92 -12.96 -12.72
CA TYR A 200 17.14 -12.22 -12.38
C TYR A 200 17.83 -12.79 -11.13
N PRO A 201 18.26 -14.05 -11.12
CA PRO A 201 18.80 -14.71 -9.93
C PRO A 201 20.09 -14.09 -9.39
N ASN A 202 20.80 -13.33 -10.24
CA ASN A 202 22.06 -12.66 -9.89
C ASN A 202 21.92 -11.14 -9.72
N SER A 203 20.69 -10.61 -9.68
CA SER A 203 20.45 -9.19 -9.46
C SER A 203 20.97 -8.74 -8.09
N THR A 204 21.56 -7.56 -8.02
CA THR A 204 21.93 -6.90 -6.75
C THR A 204 20.70 -6.56 -5.91
N LEU A 205 19.52 -6.45 -6.52
CA LEU A 205 18.23 -6.23 -5.86
C LEU A 205 17.67 -7.48 -5.17
N LYS A 206 18.23 -8.68 -5.42
CA LYS A 206 17.74 -9.94 -4.88
C LYS A 206 17.52 -9.92 -3.36
N PRO A 207 18.44 -9.43 -2.51
CA PRO A 207 18.20 -9.39 -1.07
C PRO A 207 16.99 -8.54 -0.69
N LYS A 208 16.83 -7.35 -1.31
CA LYS A 208 15.72 -6.43 -1.10
C LYS A 208 14.39 -7.06 -1.52
N VAL A 209 14.34 -7.64 -2.72
CA VAL A 209 13.12 -8.29 -3.25
C VAL A 209 12.77 -9.53 -2.44
N THR A 210 13.76 -10.33 -1.99
CA THR A 210 13.50 -11.49 -1.13
C THR A 210 12.90 -11.06 0.21
N ALA A 211 13.39 -10.00 0.83
CA ALA A 211 12.84 -9.48 2.08
C ALA A 211 11.38 -9.02 1.92
N LEU A 212 11.09 -8.27 0.86
CA LEU A 212 9.73 -7.83 0.52
C LEU A 212 8.79 -9.02 0.27
N LEU A 213 9.23 -9.98 -0.56
CA LEU A 213 8.45 -11.18 -0.87
C LEU A 213 8.15 -12.01 0.37
N ASN A 214 9.08 -12.10 1.31
CA ASN A 214 8.85 -12.81 2.57
C ASN A 214 7.81 -12.12 3.45
N SER A 215 7.83 -10.79 3.53
CA SER A 215 6.78 -10.02 4.21
C SER A 215 5.41 -10.27 3.55
N TYR A 216 5.32 -10.19 2.22
CA TYR A 216 4.08 -10.48 1.50
C TYR A 216 3.56 -11.90 1.74
N ARG A 217 4.45 -12.91 1.77
CA ARG A 217 4.10 -14.30 2.09
C ARG A 217 3.60 -14.49 3.51
N GLU A 218 4.23 -13.79 4.47
CA GLU A 218 3.80 -13.83 5.87
C GLU A 218 2.39 -13.25 5.99
N ASP A 219 2.15 -12.04 5.45
CA ASP A 219 0.85 -11.38 5.48
C ASP A 219 -0.22 -12.15 4.69
N TYR A 220 0.16 -12.80 3.57
CA TYR A 220 -0.74 -13.62 2.76
C TYR A 220 -1.23 -14.86 3.50
N LEU A 221 -0.35 -15.52 4.27
CA LEU A 221 -0.67 -16.76 4.96
C LEU A 221 -1.29 -16.52 6.35
N LEU A 222 -0.79 -15.54 7.09
CA LEU A 222 -1.21 -15.30 8.46
C LEU A 222 -2.29 -14.20 8.56
N GLY A 223 -2.33 -13.30 7.58
CA GLY A 223 -3.11 -12.07 7.64
C GLY A 223 -2.51 -11.06 8.62
N MET A 224 -3.28 -10.03 8.88
CA MET A 224 -3.00 -9.00 9.87
C MET A 224 -4.10 -9.00 10.95
N GLU A 225 -3.95 -8.22 12.01
CA GLU A 225 -4.89 -8.20 13.14
C GLU A 225 -6.33 -7.90 12.68
N ASN A 226 -6.52 -6.90 11.79
CA ASN A 226 -7.83 -6.51 11.26
C ASN A 226 -8.23 -7.24 9.97
N THR A 227 -7.34 -8.02 9.38
CA THR A 227 -7.59 -8.87 8.20
C THR A 227 -6.98 -10.26 8.39
N PRO A 228 -7.41 -11.02 9.39
CA PRO A 228 -6.86 -12.33 9.68
C PRO A 228 -7.24 -13.35 8.59
N THR A 229 -6.37 -14.35 8.35
CA THR A 229 -6.67 -15.47 7.44
C THR A 229 -7.39 -16.61 8.12
N ARG A 230 -7.38 -16.64 9.47
CA ARG A 230 -8.08 -17.63 10.28
C ARG A 230 -8.77 -16.97 11.46
N ASP A 231 -9.85 -17.57 11.92
CA ASP A 231 -10.62 -17.16 13.09
C ASP A 231 -10.80 -18.35 14.05
N GLY A 232 -11.11 -18.06 15.32
CA GLY A 232 -11.31 -19.08 16.35
C GLY A 232 -10.13 -19.19 17.33
N GLY A 233 -9.98 -20.37 17.94
CA GLY A 233 -8.95 -20.59 18.96
C GLY A 233 -9.32 -20.07 20.34
N TYR A 234 -10.48 -19.46 20.50
CA TYR A 234 -10.98 -18.93 21.78
C TYR A 234 -11.77 -20.02 22.53
N ASP A 235 -11.64 -20.06 23.84
CA ASP A 235 -12.39 -20.97 24.71
C ASP A 235 -12.33 -22.46 24.28
N GLY A 236 -11.21 -22.89 23.69
CA GLY A 236 -11.02 -24.26 23.21
C GLY A 236 -11.73 -24.60 21.90
N GLN A 237 -12.28 -23.61 21.18
CA GLN A 237 -12.79 -23.80 19.84
C GLN A 237 -11.62 -23.96 18.84
N PRO A 238 -11.77 -24.83 17.82
CA PRO A 238 -10.74 -24.95 16.79
C PRO A 238 -10.66 -23.69 15.93
N PHE A 239 -9.50 -23.43 15.35
CA PHE A 239 -9.37 -22.42 14.32
C PHE A 239 -10.11 -22.83 13.04
N THR A 240 -10.64 -21.85 12.32
CA THR A 240 -11.22 -22.01 10.98
C THR A 240 -10.55 -21.02 10.03
N ILE A 241 -10.24 -21.45 8.82
CA ILE A 241 -9.75 -20.54 7.79
C ILE A 241 -10.91 -19.73 7.25
N CYS A 242 -10.75 -18.42 7.11
CA CYS A 242 -11.76 -17.55 6.52
C CYS A 242 -12.09 -18.02 5.10
N GLU A 243 -13.37 -18.00 4.74
CA GLU A 243 -13.85 -18.58 3.46
C GLU A 243 -13.18 -17.93 2.25
N GLU A 244 -12.99 -16.62 2.30
CA GLU A 244 -12.30 -15.85 1.24
C GLU A 244 -10.84 -16.29 1.06
N ASN A 245 -10.11 -16.50 2.16
CA ASN A 245 -8.73 -16.96 2.12
C ASN A 245 -8.62 -18.40 1.61
N MET A 246 -9.54 -19.28 1.99
CA MET A 246 -9.56 -20.63 1.44
C MET A 246 -9.81 -20.62 -0.08
N LYS A 247 -10.72 -19.76 -0.56
CA LYS A 247 -10.97 -19.59 -2.01
C LYS A 247 -9.72 -19.04 -2.71
N GLU A 248 -9.09 -18.07 -2.11
CA GLU A 248 -7.88 -17.45 -2.68
C GLU A 248 -6.71 -18.43 -2.71
N PHE A 249 -6.44 -19.18 -1.65
CA PHE A 249 -5.39 -20.21 -1.65
C PHE A 249 -5.60 -21.25 -2.77
N ASN A 250 -6.83 -21.69 -2.99
CA ASN A 250 -7.14 -22.59 -4.08
C ASN A 250 -6.93 -21.93 -5.45
N ARG A 251 -7.38 -20.66 -5.63
CA ARG A 251 -7.13 -19.88 -6.85
C ARG A 251 -5.63 -19.73 -7.11
N PHE A 252 -4.86 -19.38 -6.11
CA PHE A 252 -3.41 -19.19 -6.24
C PHE A 252 -2.72 -20.49 -6.67
N MET A 253 -3.00 -21.60 -5.99
CA MET A 253 -2.43 -22.91 -6.32
C MET A 253 -2.79 -23.36 -7.75
N GLU A 254 -4.01 -23.07 -8.22
CA GLU A 254 -4.44 -23.36 -9.58
C GLU A 254 -3.78 -22.43 -10.61
N LYS A 255 -3.73 -21.13 -10.34
CA LYS A 255 -3.18 -20.11 -11.26
C LYS A 255 -1.66 -20.15 -11.36
N TYR A 256 -0.98 -20.45 -10.24
CA TYR A 256 0.47 -20.44 -10.12
C TYR A 256 1.04 -21.78 -9.59
N PRO A 257 0.79 -22.91 -10.25
CA PRO A 257 1.11 -24.25 -9.70
C PRO A 257 2.61 -24.48 -9.46
N ASN A 258 3.48 -23.72 -10.09
CA ASN A 258 4.93 -23.80 -9.94
C ASN A 258 5.53 -22.76 -9.00
N SER A 259 4.69 -21.96 -8.34
CA SER A 259 5.15 -20.97 -7.36
C SER A 259 5.69 -21.67 -6.10
N PRO A 260 6.85 -21.26 -5.57
CA PRO A 260 7.33 -21.73 -4.27
C PRO A 260 6.32 -21.47 -3.13
N THR A 261 5.50 -20.44 -3.23
CA THR A 261 4.47 -20.11 -2.24
C THR A 261 3.39 -21.21 -2.16
N VAL A 262 3.21 -22.03 -3.19
CA VAL A 262 2.27 -23.18 -3.13
C VAL A 262 2.64 -24.16 -2.00
N GLU A 263 3.92 -24.44 -1.78
CA GLU A 263 4.37 -25.32 -0.69
C GLU A 263 4.17 -24.65 0.68
N LEU A 264 4.27 -23.31 0.76
CA LEU A 264 3.97 -22.57 1.98
C LEU A 264 2.47 -22.60 2.30
N ILE A 265 1.59 -22.45 1.28
CA ILE A 265 0.13 -22.57 1.44
C ILE A 265 -0.23 -23.97 1.97
N LYS A 266 0.29 -25.03 1.37
CA LYS A 266 0.05 -26.40 1.82
C LYS A 266 0.51 -26.59 3.27
N TYR A 267 1.71 -26.12 3.59
CA TYR A 267 2.25 -26.20 4.93
C TYR A 267 1.38 -25.43 5.93
N PHE A 268 0.87 -24.24 5.58
CA PHE A 268 -0.07 -23.49 6.40
C PHE A 268 -1.37 -24.29 6.61
N LEU A 269 -1.96 -24.83 5.54
CA LEU A 269 -3.20 -25.61 5.59
C LEU A 269 -3.09 -26.90 6.43
N GLU A 270 -1.89 -27.49 6.52
CA GLU A 270 -1.62 -28.65 7.38
C GLU A 270 -1.43 -28.26 8.86
N ASN A 271 -1.07 -26.99 9.14
CA ASN A 271 -0.63 -26.57 10.47
C ASN A 271 -1.47 -25.44 11.09
N TYR A 272 -2.49 -24.90 10.42
CA TYR A 272 -3.24 -23.73 10.85
C TYR A 272 -3.94 -23.88 12.23
N GLN A 273 -4.10 -25.09 12.72
CA GLN A 273 -4.63 -25.39 14.07
C GLN A 273 -3.63 -25.13 15.20
N ASN A 274 -2.34 -24.92 14.90
CA ASN A 274 -1.33 -24.68 15.93
C ASN A 274 -1.39 -23.25 16.44
N ASP A 275 -1.30 -23.07 17.74
CA ASP A 275 -1.23 -21.74 18.37
C ASP A 275 0.04 -20.97 17.95
N ASN A 276 1.14 -21.68 17.68
CA ASN A 276 2.41 -21.10 17.25
C ASN A 276 2.61 -21.06 15.73
N ILE A 277 1.51 -21.02 14.96
CA ILE A 277 1.55 -21.03 13.48
C ILE A 277 2.43 -19.92 12.90
N GLN A 278 2.44 -18.75 13.52
CA GLN A 278 3.29 -17.64 13.08
C GLN A 278 4.78 -18.03 13.08
N GLU A 279 5.27 -18.59 14.18
CA GLU A 279 6.65 -19.06 14.27
C GLU A 279 6.95 -20.16 13.24
N LEU A 280 6.01 -21.09 13.05
CA LEU A 280 6.15 -22.16 12.08
C LEU A 280 6.29 -21.63 10.66
N ILE A 281 5.44 -20.68 10.25
CA ILE A 281 5.48 -20.04 8.92
C ILE A 281 6.77 -19.25 8.73
N GLN A 282 7.15 -18.40 9.70
CA GLN A 282 8.39 -17.63 9.62
C GLN A 282 9.63 -18.52 9.48
N ASN A 283 9.67 -19.62 10.24
CA ASN A 283 10.76 -20.60 10.15
C ASN A 283 10.75 -21.34 8.79
N LYS A 284 9.58 -21.64 8.24
CA LYS A 284 9.45 -22.28 6.94
C LYS A 284 9.93 -21.35 5.83
N ILE A 285 9.47 -20.08 5.82
CA ILE A 285 9.90 -19.05 4.86
C ILE A 285 11.44 -18.88 4.90
N LYS A 286 12.04 -18.82 6.09
CA LYS A 286 13.50 -18.69 6.23
C LYS A 286 14.30 -19.87 5.71
N LYS A 287 13.74 -21.07 5.71
CA LYS A 287 14.42 -22.29 5.22
C LYS A 287 14.35 -22.42 3.70
N ASP A 288 13.32 -21.85 3.08
CA ASP A 288 13.07 -21.98 1.65
C ASP A 288 13.79 -20.86 0.84
N ASN A 289 14.50 -19.94 1.49
CA ASN A 289 15.39 -18.91 0.91
C ASN A 289 16.84 -19.37 0.88
#